data_cee81d95486388977506b3453e51695c
#
_entry.id   cee81d95486388977506b3453e51695c
#
_cell.length_a   1.000
_cell.length_b   1.000
_cell.length_c   1.000
_cell.angle_alpha   90.00
_cell.angle_beta   90.00
_cell.angle_gamma   90.00
#
_symmetry.space_group_name_H-M   'P 1'
#
loop_
_entity.id
_entity.type
_entity.pdbx_description
1 polymer ?
#
loop_
_entity_poly.entity_id
_entity_poly.type
_entity_poly.pdbx_seq_one_letter_code
_entity_poly.pdbx_strand_id
1 'polypeptide(L)'
;MSRIGNKTITIPAGVEVTVAAGNEVTVKGPKGTLTRQFNENMQIDVNGNEIKVVRPNDEKHIKQLHGTTRALLHNMVVGFSEGFTRELEVVGIGFRAAVSGNKLTLNVGFSHPVEFEVEEGLKVECPSATEIKVSGIDKQRVGEFAAVVRATKKPEPYKGKGIRYKGEHVRRKEGKTAGKK
;
A
#
# COMPACT_ATOMS: atom_id res chain seq x y z
N MET A 1 -4.21 -19.56 -18.73
CA MET A 1 -5.35 -18.70 -18.31
C MET A 1 -4.92 -17.83 -17.13
N SER A 2 -5.33 -16.56 -17.06
CA SER A 2 -5.05 -15.68 -15.91
C SER A 2 -6.10 -15.91 -14.82
N ARG A 3 -5.74 -16.59 -13.74
CA ARG A 3 -6.67 -16.84 -12.62
C ARG A 3 -7.14 -15.53 -11.95
N ILE A 4 -6.29 -14.51 -11.93
CA ILE A 4 -6.60 -13.21 -11.32
C ILE A 4 -7.48 -12.38 -12.24
N GLY A 5 -7.14 -12.27 -13.53
CA GLY A 5 -7.88 -11.45 -14.49
C GLY A 5 -9.34 -11.89 -14.70
N ASN A 6 -9.59 -13.19 -14.65
CA ASN A 6 -10.94 -13.76 -14.88
C ASN A 6 -11.89 -13.65 -13.67
N LYS A 7 -11.38 -13.25 -12.48
CA LYS A 7 -12.27 -13.07 -11.33
C LYS A 7 -13.09 -11.79 -11.49
N THR A 8 -14.39 -11.89 -11.36
CA THR A 8 -15.28 -10.74 -11.25
C THR A 8 -14.94 -9.92 -9.99
N ILE A 9 -15.22 -8.64 -10.04
CA ILE A 9 -15.08 -7.73 -8.90
C ILE A 9 -16.49 -7.34 -8.49
N THR A 10 -16.88 -7.65 -7.27
CA THR A 10 -18.17 -7.22 -6.72
C THR A 10 -18.05 -5.80 -6.20
N ILE A 11 -18.97 -4.94 -6.59
CA ILE A 11 -19.08 -3.55 -6.13
C ILE A 11 -19.88 -3.56 -4.83
N PRO A 12 -19.30 -3.18 -3.68
CA PRO A 12 -20.04 -3.12 -2.43
C PRO A 12 -21.03 -1.94 -2.43
N ALA A 13 -22.04 -2.03 -1.58
CA ALA A 13 -23.01 -0.97 -1.41
C ALA A 13 -22.33 0.37 -1.04
N GLY A 14 -22.75 1.45 -1.70
CA GLY A 14 -22.20 2.79 -1.49
C GLY A 14 -20.96 3.12 -2.33
N VAL A 15 -20.51 2.22 -3.20
CA VAL A 15 -19.44 2.49 -4.18
C VAL A 15 -20.05 2.54 -5.58
N GLU A 16 -19.75 3.58 -6.32
CA GLU A 16 -20.17 3.80 -7.70
C GLU A 16 -18.95 3.74 -8.61
N VAL A 17 -19.07 3.02 -9.71
CA VAL A 17 -17.98 2.87 -10.69
C VAL A 17 -18.46 3.31 -12.05
N THR A 18 -17.79 4.29 -12.64
CA THR A 18 -18.06 4.79 -13.98
C THR A 18 -16.84 4.60 -14.87
N VAL A 19 -17.08 4.18 -16.11
CA VAL A 19 -16.04 3.99 -17.13
C VAL A 19 -16.31 5.00 -18.24
N ALA A 20 -15.37 5.91 -18.43
CA ALA A 20 -15.40 6.89 -19.51
C ALA A 20 -14.65 6.39 -20.76
N ALA A 21 -14.74 7.15 -21.85
CA ALA A 21 -14.03 6.85 -23.09
C ALA A 21 -12.51 6.77 -22.85
N GLY A 22 -11.84 5.81 -23.51
CA GLY A 22 -10.41 5.57 -23.35
C GLY A 22 -10.03 4.77 -22.07
N ASN A 23 -10.99 4.06 -21.46
CA ASN A 23 -10.80 3.29 -20.23
C ASN A 23 -10.34 4.12 -19.01
N GLU A 24 -10.80 5.36 -18.92
CA GLU A 24 -10.71 6.14 -17.71
C GLU A 24 -11.79 5.68 -16.72
N VAL A 25 -11.36 5.08 -15.62
CA VAL A 25 -12.28 4.57 -14.60
C VAL A 25 -12.27 5.49 -13.38
N THR A 26 -13.46 5.96 -13.03
CA THR A 26 -13.69 6.73 -11.81
C THR A 26 -14.47 5.87 -10.83
N VAL A 27 -13.91 5.71 -9.64
CA VAL A 27 -14.56 5.05 -8.51
C VAL A 27 -14.88 6.12 -7.47
N LYS A 28 -16.16 6.21 -7.10
CA LYS A 28 -16.68 7.13 -6.10
C LYS A 28 -17.26 6.34 -4.94
N GLY A 29 -16.93 6.73 -3.75
CA GLY A 29 -17.41 6.08 -2.53
C GLY A 29 -17.49 7.04 -1.35
N PRO A 30 -17.86 6.57 -0.17
CA PRO A 30 -18.05 7.41 1.02
C PRO A 30 -16.76 8.12 1.48
N LYS A 31 -15.60 7.62 1.07
CA LYS A 31 -14.29 8.17 1.45
C LYS A 31 -13.70 9.12 0.41
N GLY A 32 -14.36 9.34 -0.73
CA GLY A 32 -13.90 10.26 -1.79
C GLY A 32 -14.08 9.72 -3.19
N THR A 33 -13.28 10.22 -4.12
CA THR A 33 -13.29 9.83 -5.54
C THR A 33 -11.86 9.61 -6.02
N LEU A 34 -11.62 8.56 -6.78
CA LEU A 34 -10.34 8.27 -7.42
C LEU A 34 -10.58 7.95 -8.89
N THR A 35 -9.85 8.66 -9.76
CA THR A 35 -9.88 8.42 -11.21
C THR A 35 -8.55 7.84 -11.65
N ARG A 36 -8.59 6.84 -12.51
CA ARG A 36 -7.41 6.21 -13.07
C ARG A 36 -7.61 5.81 -14.52
N GLN A 37 -6.60 6.11 -15.34
CA GLN A 37 -6.52 5.65 -16.71
C GLN A 37 -6.00 4.21 -16.76
N PHE A 38 -6.70 3.34 -17.49
CA PHE A 38 -6.27 1.99 -17.80
C PHE A 38 -5.92 1.84 -19.26
N ASN A 39 -5.25 0.74 -19.60
CA ASN A 39 -4.85 0.47 -20.97
C ASN A 39 -6.08 0.25 -21.87
N GLU A 40 -6.11 0.92 -23.02
CA GLU A 40 -7.22 0.90 -23.98
C GLU A 40 -7.48 -0.49 -24.57
N ASN A 41 -6.47 -1.37 -24.59
CA ASN A 41 -6.62 -2.74 -25.08
C ASN A 41 -7.46 -3.64 -24.15
N MET A 42 -7.79 -3.18 -22.95
CA MET A 42 -8.66 -3.92 -22.04
C MET A 42 -10.09 -3.42 -22.16
N GLN A 43 -11.04 -4.33 -22.23
CA GLN A 43 -12.46 -3.97 -22.13
C GLN A 43 -12.91 -4.14 -20.68
N ILE A 44 -13.51 -3.09 -20.14
CA ILE A 44 -14.00 -3.05 -18.75
C ILE A 44 -15.51 -2.96 -18.79
N ASP A 45 -16.16 -4.07 -18.47
CA ASP A 45 -17.61 -4.18 -18.46
C ASP A 45 -18.14 -4.04 -17.03
N VAL A 46 -19.04 -3.09 -16.82
CA VAL A 46 -19.72 -2.88 -15.54
C VAL A 46 -21.17 -3.29 -15.69
N ASN A 47 -21.57 -4.38 -15.04
CA ASN A 47 -22.92 -4.93 -15.09
C ASN A 47 -23.54 -4.93 -13.69
N GLY A 48 -24.34 -3.92 -13.39
CA GLY A 48 -24.93 -3.75 -12.05
C GLY A 48 -23.87 -3.71 -10.96
N ASN A 49 -23.82 -4.73 -10.12
CA ASN A 49 -22.87 -4.81 -8.99
C ASN A 49 -21.58 -5.57 -9.30
N GLU A 50 -21.30 -5.89 -10.56
CA GLU A 50 -20.10 -6.64 -10.92
C GLU A 50 -19.31 -5.95 -12.01
N ILE A 51 -17.98 -5.97 -11.87
CA ILE A 51 -17.04 -5.52 -12.90
C ILE A 51 -16.32 -6.73 -13.45
N LYS A 52 -16.27 -6.84 -14.76
CA LYS A 52 -15.51 -7.85 -15.49
C LYS A 52 -14.51 -7.17 -16.42
N VAL A 53 -13.27 -7.61 -16.38
CA VAL A 53 -12.24 -7.17 -17.32
C VAL A 53 -12.09 -8.24 -18.41
N VAL A 54 -12.22 -7.85 -19.67
CA VAL A 54 -12.10 -8.73 -20.82
C VAL A 54 -10.85 -8.33 -21.63
N ARG A 55 -10.13 -9.33 -22.11
CA ARG A 55 -8.96 -9.13 -22.97
C ARG A 55 -9.27 -9.52 -24.42
N PRO A 56 -8.71 -8.83 -25.42
CA PRO A 56 -8.99 -9.10 -26.84
C PRO A 56 -8.33 -10.39 -27.36
N ASN A 57 -7.16 -10.74 -26.85
CA ASN A 57 -6.40 -11.91 -27.30
C ASN A 57 -5.60 -12.57 -26.17
N ASP A 58 -4.87 -13.65 -26.50
CA ASP A 58 -4.11 -14.48 -25.57
C ASP A 58 -2.60 -14.23 -25.65
N GLU A 59 -2.17 -13.09 -26.18
CA GLU A 59 -0.77 -12.68 -26.16
C GLU A 59 -0.22 -12.53 -24.74
N LYS A 60 1.06 -12.81 -24.56
CA LYS A 60 1.73 -12.78 -23.25
C LYS A 60 1.57 -11.42 -22.55
N HIS A 61 1.79 -10.34 -23.30
CA HIS A 61 1.68 -8.97 -22.81
C HIS A 61 0.23 -8.65 -22.37
N ILE A 62 -0.75 -9.02 -23.18
CA ILE A 62 -2.17 -8.80 -22.91
C ILE A 62 -2.64 -9.59 -21.68
N LYS A 63 -2.16 -10.84 -21.50
CA LYS A 63 -2.43 -11.62 -20.28
C LYS A 63 -1.88 -10.94 -19.01
N GLN A 64 -0.70 -10.32 -19.10
CA GLN A 64 -0.10 -9.58 -17.99
C GLN A 64 -0.94 -8.34 -17.64
N LEU A 65 -1.27 -7.53 -18.65
CA LEU A 65 -2.13 -6.35 -18.48
C LEU A 65 -3.50 -6.70 -17.89
N HIS A 66 -4.12 -7.78 -18.35
CA HIS A 66 -5.41 -8.25 -17.86
C HIS A 66 -5.40 -8.47 -16.33
N GLY A 67 -4.39 -9.18 -15.83
CA GLY A 67 -4.25 -9.43 -14.39
C GLY A 67 -3.98 -8.15 -13.60
N THR A 68 -3.14 -7.28 -14.11
CA THR A 68 -2.79 -5.99 -13.48
C THR A 68 -3.98 -5.04 -13.43
N THR A 69 -4.68 -4.87 -14.55
CA THR A 69 -5.89 -4.01 -14.64
C THR A 69 -6.94 -4.46 -13.64
N ARG A 70 -7.25 -5.77 -13.62
CA ARG A 70 -8.22 -6.32 -12.66
C ARG A 70 -7.79 -6.08 -11.21
N ALA A 71 -6.53 -6.31 -10.88
CA ALA A 71 -6.03 -6.14 -9.52
C ALA A 71 -6.07 -4.67 -9.06
N LEU A 72 -5.74 -3.73 -9.95
CA LEU A 72 -5.80 -2.30 -9.66
C LEU A 72 -7.25 -1.82 -9.47
N LEU A 73 -8.17 -2.24 -10.34
CA LEU A 73 -9.60 -1.95 -10.19
C LEU A 73 -10.15 -2.48 -8.87
N HIS A 74 -9.82 -3.72 -8.54
CA HIS A 74 -10.22 -4.31 -7.26
C HIS A 74 -9.68 -3.52 -6.07
N ASN A 75 -8.42 -3.08 -6.12
CA ASN A 75 -7.85 -2.27 -5.07
C ASN A 75 -8.58 -0.91 -4.94
N MET A 76 -9.00 -0.29 -6.05
CA MET A 76 -9.78 0.94 -6.01
C MET A 76 -11.12 0.71 -5.30
N VAL A 77 -11.85 -0.34 -5.67
CA VAL A 77 -13.15 -0.67 -5.05
C VAL A 77 -13.02 -0.95 -3.55
N VAL A 78 -12.03 -1.76 -3.15
CA VAL A 78 -11.76 -2.07 -1.73
C VAL A 78 -11.29 -0.82 -0.97
N GLY A 79 -10.50 0.04 -1.60
CA GLY A 79 -10.03 1.28 -0.98
C GLY A 79 -11.16 2.20 -0.54
N PHE A 80 -12.24 2.26 -1.32
CA PHE A 80 -13.41 3.09 -0.99
C PHE A 80 -14.37 2.46 0.00
N SER A 81 -14.42 1.13 0.10
CA SER A 81 -15.23 0.43 1.08
C SER A 81 -14.52 0.34 2.45
N GLU A 82 -13.40 -0.34 2.50
CA GLU A 82 -12.68 -0.66 3.73
C GLU A 82 -11.52 0.32 3.98
N GLY A 83 -10.80 0.69 2.92
CA GLY A 83 -9.53 1.40 2.97
C GLY A 83 -8.36 0.45 3.18
N PHE A 84 -7.15 1.02 3.13
CA PHE A 84 -5.93 0.27 3.35
C PHE A 84 -5.19 0.81 4.56
N THR A 85 -4.58 -0.10 5.31
CA THR A 85 -3.77 0.24 6.48
C THR A 85 -2.48 -0.55 6.44
N ARG A 86 -1.37 0.11 6.77
CA ARG A 86 -0.06 -0.49 7.01
C ARG A 86 0.45 -0.05 8.37
N GLU A 87 0.85 -1.02 9.17
CA GLU A 87 1.41 -0.79 10.50
C GLU A 87 2.91 -1.07 10.48
N LEU A 88 3.68 -0.18 11.10
CA LEU A 88 5.11 -0.26 11.23
C LEU A 88 5.48 -0.22 12.71
N GLU A 89 6.51 -0.96 13.08
CA GLU A 89 7.10 -0.99 14.42
C GLU A 89 8.49 -0.38 14.38
N VAL A 90 8.76 0.50 15.32
CA VAL A 90 10.06 1.14 15.52
C VAL A 90 10.76 0.45 16.68
N VAL A 91 11.80 -0.32 16.38
CA VAL A 91 12.53 -1.13 17.36
C VAL A 91 13.91 -0.54 17.61
N GLY A 92 14.19 -0.16 18.86
CA GLY A 92 15.48 0.38 19.26
C GLY A 92 15.39 1.20 20.53
N ILE A 93 16.46 1.18 21.35
CA ILE A 93 16.53 1.98 22.58
C ILE A 93 16.58 3.46 22.18
N GLY A 94 15.63 4.26 22.68
CA GLY A 94 15.56 5.70 22.39
C GLY A 94 14.97 6.03 21.01
N PHE A 95 14.59 5.05 20.21
CA PHE A 95 13.89 5.30 18.95
C PHE A 95 12.45 5.72 19.21
N ARG A 96 12.00 6.75 18.51
CA ARG A 96 10.65 7.32 18.69
C ARG A 96 10.10 7.80 17.34
N ALA A 97 8.81 7.67 17.19
CA ALA A 97 8.03 8.27 16.12
C ALA A 97 6.96 9.20 16.73
N ALA A 98 6.71 10.32 16.12
CA ALA A 98 5.66 11.26 16.51
C ALA A 98 5.04 11.90 15.27
N VAL A 99 3.74 12.15 15.32
CA VAL A 99 3.03 12.89 14.28
C VAL A 99 2.57 14.22 14.87
N SER A 100 2.88 15.31 14.17
CA SER A 100 2.39 16.64 14.48
C SER A 100 1.78 17.28 13.24
N GLY A 101 0.45 17.39 13.25
CA GLY A 101 -0.30 17.85 12.07
C GLY A 101 -0.07 16.93 10.87
N ASN A 102 0.51 17.47 9.81
CA ASN A 102 0.79 16.73 8.56
C ASN A 102 2.25 16.28 8.44
N LYS A 103 3.01 16.21 9.55
CA LYS A 103 4.41 15.80 9.58
C LYS A 103 4.61 14.61 10.49
N LEU A 104 5.28 13.59 9.97
CA LEU A 104 5.80 12.45 10.72
C LEU A 104 7.27 12.71 11.04
N THR A 105 7.63 12.78 12.30
CA THR A 105 9.00 12.95 12.79
C THR A 105 9.53 11.65 13.37
N LEU A 106 10.69 11.22 12.91
CA LEU A 106 11.36 9.99 13.32
C LEU A 106 12.69 10.28 13.99
N ASN A 107 12.87 9.83 15.22
CA ASN A 107 14.14 9.80 15.92
C ASN A 107 14.63 8.33 15.97
N VAL A 108 15.48 7.95 15.03
CA VAL A 108 15.91 6.55 14.83
C VAL A 108 17.44 6.40 14.85
N GLY A 109 18.09 7.19 15.71
CA GLY A 109 19.53 7.12 15.95
C GLY A 109 20.39 7.78 14.87
N PHE A 110 19.86 8.80 14.20
CA PHE A 110 20.62 9.77 13.42
C PHE A 110 20.95 10.99 14.27
N SER A 111 21.88 11.83 13.81
CA SER A 111 22.26 13.08 14.48
C SER A 111 21.14 14.14 14.47
N HIS A 112 20.17 13.99 13.59
CA HIS A 112 19.01 14.86 13.43
C HIS A 112 17.74 14.04 13.28
N PRO A 113 16.57 14.56 13.66
CA PRO A 113 15.30 13.92 13.37
C PRO A 113 15.06 13.88 11.85
N VAL A 114 14.42 12.82 11.38
CA VAL A 114 13.99 12.71 9.98
C VAL A 114 12.51 13.05 9.91
N GLU A 115 12.15 13.99 9.06
CA GLU A 115 10.78 14.45 8.89
C GLU A 115 10.22 14.02 7.53
N PHE A 116 8.98 13.59 7.53
CA PHE A 116 8.20 13.27 6.33
C PHE A 116 6.93 14.09 6.32
N GLU A 117 6.65 14.73 5.20
CA GLU A 117 5.35 15.33 4.96
C GLU A 117 4.36 14.23 4.53
N VAL A 118 3.21 14.22 5.18
CA VAL A 118 2.14 13.28 4.86
C VAL A 118 1.38 13.82 3.67
N GLU A 119 1.34 13.06 2.59
CA GLU A 119 0.62 13.43 1.36
C GLU A 119 -0.89 13.51 1.61
N GLU A 120 -1.57 14.33 0.81
CA GLU A 120 -3.02 14.37 0.81
C GLU A 120 -3.63 13.01 0.45
N GLY A 121 -4.68 12.61 1.17
CA GLY A 121 -5.30 11.29 1.02
C GLY A 121 -4.68 10.18 1.86
N LEU A 122 -3.57 10.46 2.56
CA LEU A 122 -2.99 9.57 3.57
C LEU A 122 -3.28 10.11 4.98
N LYS A 123 -3.49 9.20 5.91
CA LYS A 123 -3.58 9.48 7.34
C LYS A 123 -2.51 8.67 8.06
N VAL A 124 -1.66 9.37 8.79
CA VAL A 124 -0.60 8.76 9.60
C VAL A 124 -0.90 9.02 11.06
N GLU A 125 -0.90 7.97 11.86
CA GLU A 125 -1.13 8.00 13.30
C GLU A 125 0.01 7.29 14.01
N CYS A 126 0.39 7.78 15.18
CA CYS A 126 1.31 7.10 16.08
C CYS A 126 0.58 6.74 17.38
N PRO A 127 -0.05 5.55 17.47
CA PRO A 127 -0.74 5.13 18.70
C PRO A 127 0.22 5.04 19.88
N SER A 128 1.48 4.74 19.63
CA SER A 128 2.58 4.80 20.60
C SER A 128 3.82 5.39 19.95
N ALA A 129 4.81 5.75 20.76
CA ALA A 129 6.09 6.25 20.25
C ALA A 129 6.87 5.22 19.40
N THR A 130 6.46 3.98 19.43
CA THR A 130 7.11 2.85 18.73
C THR A 130 6.23 2.23 17.64
N GLU A 131 5.03 2.74 17.42
CA GLU A 131 4.11 2.23 16.42
C GLU A 131 3.67 3.35 15.48
N ILE A 132 3.69 3.07 14.19
CA ILE A 132 3.23 3.98 13.13
C ILE A 132 2.14 3.25 12.35
N LYS A 133 0.98 3.87 12.20
CA LYS A 133 -0.13 3.38 11.41
C LYS A 133 -0.36 4.32 10.24
N VAL A 134 -0.20 3.81 9.04
CA VAL A 134 -0.45 4.54 7.78
C VAL A 134 -1.74 4.01 7.17
N SER A 135 -2.69 4.87 6.92
CA SER A 135 -3.98 4.51 6.33
C SER A 135 -4.35 5.44 5.18
N GLY A 136 -5.14 4.94 4.23
CA GLY A 136 -5.58 5.70 3.08
C GLY A 136 -6.47 4.90 2.14
N ILE A 137 -6.97 5.55 1.11
CA ILE A 137 -7.84 4.96 0.10
C ILE A 137 -7.00 4.22 -0.95
N ASP A 138 -5.88 4.81 -1.36
CA ASP A 138 -5.01 4.25 -2.39
C ASP A 138 -3.97 3.30 -1.78
N LYS A 139 -4.09 2.01 -2.10
CA LYS A 139 -3.15 0.96 -1.68
C LYS A 139 -1.71 1.25 -2.07
N GLN A 140 -1.49 1.85 -3.26
CA GLN A 140 -0.16 2.13 -3.76
C GLN A 140 0.50 3.24 -2.92
N ARG A 141 -0.21 4.35 -2.68
CA ARG A 141 0.28 5.46 -1.86
C ARG A 141 0.57 5.03 -0.42
N VAL A 142 -0.37 4.29 0.20
CA VAL A 142 -0.18 3.74 1.56
C VAL A 142 1.05 2.84 1.61
N GLY A 143 1.22 1.96 0.61
CA GLY A 143 2.35 1.05 0.53
C GLY A 143 3.68 1.75 0.28
N GLU A 144 3.71 2.74 -0.59
CA GLU A 144 4.89 3.53 -0.94
C GLU A 144 5.36 4.36 0.26
N PHE A 145 4.45 5.11 0.89
CA PHE A 145 4.79 5.89 2.08
C PHE A 145 5.35 5.00 3.20
N ALA A 146 4.70 3.88 3.49
CA ALA A 146 5.19 2.92 4.48
C ALA A 146 6.57 2.33 4.12
N ALA A 147 6.82 2.09 2.83
CA ALA A 147 8.11 1.59 2.35
C ALA A 147 9.23 2.63 2.49
N VAL A 148 8.96 3.91 2.18
CA VAL A 148 9.90 5.03 2.36
C VAL A 148 10.24 5.21 3.83
N VAL A 149 9.24 5.22 4.72
CA VAL A 149 9.44 5.29 6.17
C VAL A 149 10.30 4.12 6.66
N ARG A 150 10.01 2.89 6.22
CA ARG A 150 10.83 1.71 6.57
C ARG A 150 12.25 1.79 6.02
N ALA A 151 12.43 2.33 4.82
CA ALA A 151 13.73 2.45 4.16
C ALA A 151 14.69 3.39 4.90
N THR A 152 14.17 4.37 5.66
CA THR A 152 14.96 5.31 6.45
C THR A 152 15.91 4.60 7.43
N LYS A 153 15.42 3.57 8.10
CA LYS A 153 16.24 2.75 9.02
C LYS A 153 15.79 1.29 8.95
N LYS A 154 16.27 0.58 7.93
CA LYS A 154 15.98 -0.85 7.77
C LYS A 154 16.41 -1.64 9.01
N PRO A 155 15.67 -2.69 9.40
CA PRO A 155 16.03 -3.50 10.54
C PRO A 155 17.39 -4.18 10.34
N GLU A 156 18.25 -4.08 11.32
CA GLU A 156 19.57 -4.72 11.31
C GLU A 156 19.47 -6.24 11.56
N PRO A 157 20.40 -7.05 11.03
CA PRO A 157 20.29 -8.50 11.13
C PRO A 157 20.71 -9.08 12.49
N TYR A 158 21.31 -8.29 13.41
CA TYR A 158 21.81 -8.81 14.68
C TYR A 158 20.80 -8.65 15.83
N LYS A 159 20.49 -7.43 16.22
CA LYS A 159 19.53 -7.11 17.28
C LYS A 159 18.15 -6.76 16.76
N GLY A 160 18.00 -6.57 15.44
CA GLY A 160 16.73 -6.23 14.79
C GLY A 160 16.30 -4.77 15.01
N LYS A 161 17.24 -3.88 15.39
CA LYS A 161 16.94 -2.45 15.54
C LYS A 161 16.65 -1.82 14.19
N GLY A 162 15.63 -0.99 14.11
CA GLY A 162 15.20 -0.33 12.89
C GLY A 162 13.68 -0.26 12.81
N ILE A 163 13.16 0.11 11.64
CA ILE A 163 11.74 0.18 11.32
C ILE A 163 11.38 -1.06 10.50
N ARG A 164 10.37 -1.80 10.94
CA ARG A 164 9.85 -2.98 10.25
C ARG A 164 8.34 -2.91 10.12
N TYR A 165 7.78 -3.68 9.21
CA TYR A 165 6.33 -3.89 9.19
C TYR A 165 5.92 -4.72 10.42
N LYS A 166 4.73 -4.46 10.93
CA LYS A 166 4.17 -5.26 12.02
C LYS A 166 4.00 -6.71 11.54
N GLY A 167 4.58 -7.65 12.29
CA GLY A 167 4.62 -9.06 11.91
C GLY A 167 5.71 -9.43 10.89
N GLU A 168 6.60 -8.51 10.49
CA GLU A 168 7.71 -8.83 9.61
C GLU A 168 8.76 -9.69 10.34
N HIS A 169 9.04 -10.86 9.79
CA HIS A 169 10.12 -11.71 10.28
C HIS A 169 11.47 -11.21 9.74
N VAL A 170 12.27 -10.62 10.61
CA VAL A 170 13.63 -10.17 10.28
C VAL A 170 14.60 -11.32 10.42
N ARG A 171 15.24 -11.72 9.31
CA ARG A 171 16.29 -12.76 9.34
C ARG A 171 17.46 -12.27 10.19
N ARG A 172 17.73 -12.95 11.29
CA ARG A 172 18.85 -12.64 12.19
C ARG A 172 20.09 -13.43 11.82
N LYS A 173 21.25 -12.82 12.07
CA LYS A 173 22.56 -13.45 11.99
C LYS A 173 23.13 -13.56 13.40
N GLU A 174 23.88 -14.62 13.64
CA GLU A 174 24.69 -14.72 14.86
C GLU A 174 25.85 -13.72 14.76
N GLY A 175 26.09 -12.98 15.85
CA GLY A 175 27.25 -12.12 15.98
C GLY A 175 28.54 -12.96 16.08
N LYS A 176 29.70 -12.32 15.94
CA LYS A 176 30.98 -12.98 16.22
C LYS A 176 30.98 -13.46 17.68
N THR A 177 30.99 -14.77 17.88
CA THR A 177 31.28 -15.35 19.17
C THR A 177 32.77 -15.09 19.44
N ALA A 178 33.10 -14.43 20.57
CA ALA A 178 34.48 -14.36 21.01
C ALA A 178 34.97 -15.79 21.10
N GLY A 179 35.98 -16.14 20.29
CA GLY A 179 36.52 -17.50 20.26
C GLY A 179 36.84 -17.95 21.68
N LYS A 180 36.26 -19.07 22.11
CA LYS A 180 36.78 -19.77 23.25
C LYS A 180 38.25 -20.10 22.93
N LYS A 181 39.19 -19.44 23.63
CA LYS A 181 40.56 -19.96 23.75
C LYS A 181 40.52 -21.31 24.43
#